data_5986dddc0c65c3d33f200e6571c4f1a0
#
_entry.id   5986dddc0c65c3d33f200e6571c4f1a0
#
_cell.length_a   1.000
_cell.length_b   1.000
_cell.length_c   1.000
_cell.angle_alpha   90.00
_cell.angle_beta   90.00
_cell.angle_gamma   90.00
#
_symmetry.space_group_name_H-M   'P 1'
#
loop_
_entity.id
_entity.type
_entity.pdbx_description
1 polymer ?
#
loop_
_entity_poly.entity_id
_entity_poly.type
_entity_poly.pdbx_seq_one_letter_code
_entity_poly.pdbx_strand_id
1 'polypeptide(L)'
;LDELPDNRTELDTPDKINRLLVSAYPSRSFTRMCEIASDNCDDMGANNPNTSLLLEHNSYWMDMNEAENDSNKNTWQAYYSAIAAANTALEAIEKQGTPKELLPAKAEALLCRAYSHFCLTMLYCLPYHPEKSGEYLGVPYMEAPETTLNPVYHRDNLKEVYEKIDRDIEEALPLVSDANYAVPKYHFNRSAAYAFATRFNLYYLKWEKVVEYASEVLGSAPSTVMRDWAAVKQLAWDGSVRTLDYISVGHSFNLLMIPMVTGNGSLFNAWSNSGARFTHNYRVAKRETYRAK
;
A
#
# COMPACT_ATOMS: atom_id res chain seq x y z
N LEU A 1 -30.30 19.05 -22.25
CA LEU A 1 -30.61 18.77 -20.84
C LEU A 1 -30.13 17.39 -20.39
N ASP A 2 -29.41 16.64 -21.27
CA ASP A 2 -28.89 15.29 -20.98
C ASP A 2 -27.38 15.27 -20.69
N GLU A 3 -26.74 16.42 -20.56
CA GLU A 3 -25.36 16.51 -20.10
C GLU A 3 -25.35 16.65 -18.57
N LEU A 4 -24.56 15.79 -17.92
CA LEU A 4 -24.30 15.89 -16.49
C LEU A 4 -23.75 17.29 -16.17
N PRO A 5 -24.22 17.99 -15.13
CA PRO A 5 -23.84 19.36 -14.82
C PRO A 5 -22.41 19.52 -14.28
N ASP A 6 -21.63 18.45 -14.30
CA ASP A 6 -20.24 18.43 -13.91
C ASP A 6 -19.40 17.61 -14.93
N ASN A 7 -18.10 17.89 -15.01
CA ASN A 7 -17.15 17.24 -15.92
C ASN A 7 -16.85 15.76 -15.55
N ARG A 8 -17.74 15.04 -14.91
CA ARG A 8 -17.57 13.62 -14.63
C ARG A 8 -17.64 12.82 -15.93
N THR A 9 -16.58 12.16 -16.25
CA THR A 9 -16.52 11.25 -17.41
C THR A 9 -17.38 10.03 -17.12
N GLU A 10 -18.36 9.73 -17.95
CA GLU A 10 -19.11 8.46 -17.88
C GLU A 10 -18.15 7.28 -18.04
N LEU A 11 -18.24 6.31 -17.14
CA LEU A 11 -17.42 5.09 -17.15
C LEU A 11 -18.14 3.99 -17.95
N ASP A 12 -18.38 4.27 -19.22
CA ASP A 12 -19.17 3.47 -20.16
C ASP A 12 -18.33 2.48 -20.99
N THR A 13 -17.01 2.56 -20.92
CA THR A 13 -16.12 1.69 -21.66
C THR A 13 -15.06 1.05 -20.77
N PRO A 14 -14.55 -0.17 -21.14
CA PRO A 14 -13.47 -0.83 -20.42
C PRO A 14 -12.20 0.03 -20.28
N ASP A 15 -11.85 0.81 -21.31
CA ASP A 15 -10.68 1.68 -21.29
C ASP A 15 -10.81 2.78 -20.24
N LYS A 16 -11.97 3.40 -20.10
CA LYS A 16 -12.22 4.43 -19.08
C LYS A 16 -12.16 3.86 -17.67
N ILE A 17 -12.69 2.65 -17.46
CA ILE A 17 -12.61 1.95 -16.17
C ILE A 17 -11.16 1.60 -15.84
N ASN A 18 -10.41 1.06 -16.79
CA ASN A 18 -8.99 0.73 -16.60
C ASN A 18 -8.14 1.98 -16.27
N ARG A 19 -8.43 3.11 -16.91
CA ARG A 19 -7.78 4.40 -16.57
C ARG A 19 -8.12 4.89 -15.17
N LEU A 20 -9.37 4.72 -14.73
CA LEU A 20 -9.76 5.07 -13.36
C LEU A 20 -9.00 4.21 -12.33
N LEU A 21 -8.81 2.92 -12.61
CA LEU A 21 -8.11 1.99 -11.72
C LEU A 21 -6.66 2.37 -11.44
N VAL A 22 -6.00 3.15 -12.28
CA VAL A 22 -4.69 3.74 -11.98
C VAL A 22 -4.75 4.62 -10.71
N SER A 23 -5.90 5.23 -10.41
CA SER A 23 -6.14 6.03 -9.22
C SER A 23 -6.60 5.21 -7.99
N ALA A 24 -6.82 3.91 -8.15
CA ALA A 24 -7.22 3.00 -7.07
C ALA A 24 -6.04 2.52 -6.21
N TYR A 25 -4.83 3.01 -6.47
CA TYR A 25 -3.64 2.76 -5.67
C TYR A 25 -3.34 3.97 -4.77
N PRO A 26 -2.93 3.74 -3.50
CA PRO A 26 -2.65 4.85 -2.60
C PRO A 26 -1.43 5.66 -3.05
N SER A 27 -1.54 6.97 -3.02
CA SER A 27 -0.49 7.90 -3.49
C SER A 27 0.50 8.31 -2.38
N ARG A 28 0.32 7.84 -1.15
CA ARG A 28 1.16 8.15 0.02
C ARG A 28 1.68 6.89 0.69
N SER A 29 2.92 6.96 1.18
CA SER A 29 3.54 5.89 1.95
C SER A 29 3.44 6.18 3.45
N PHE A 30 3.21 5.13 4.24
CA PHE A 30 3.27 5.21 5.70
C PHE A 30 4.63 4.77 6.27
N THR A 31 5.57 4.34 5.43
CA THR A 31 6.83 3.72 5.87
C THR A 31 7.68 4.68 6.70
N ARG A 32 7.76 5.97 6.32
CA ARG A 32 8.52 6.98 7.07
C ARG A 32 7.96 7.16 8.49
N MET A 33 6.64 7.25 8.61
CA MET A 33 5.95 7.40 9.88
C MET A 33 6.24 6.21 10.80
N CYS A 34 6.10 4.98 10.30
CA CYS A 34 6.39 3.77 11.07
C CYS A 34 7.88 3.65 11.44
N GLU A 35 8.78 4.02 10.52
CA GLU A 35 10.22 3.93 10.76
C GLU A 35 10.70 4.93 11.82
N ILE A 36 10.22 6.17 11.78
CA ILE A 36 10.57 7.20 12.77
C ILE A 36 10.04 6.84 14.17
N ALA A 37 8.88 6.19 14.25
CA ALA A 37 8.29 5.75 15.51
C ALA A 37 8.92 4.45 16.06
N SER A 38 9.92 3.89 15.39
CA SER A 38 10.59 2.65 15.76
C SER A 38 11.97 2.88 16.38
N ASP A 39 12.52 1.83 17.01
CA ASP A 39 13.89 1.83 17.56
C ASP A 39 14.99 1.93 16.50
N ASN A 40 14.64 2.02 15.22
CA ASN A 40 15.59 2.19 14.13
C ASN A 40 16.05 3.64 13.96
N CYS A 41 15.31 4.60 14.50
CA CYS A 41 15.62 6.02 14.41
C CYS A 41 16.00 6.61 15.75
N ASP A 42 16.95 7.56 15.73
CA ASP A 42 17.38 8.34 16.88
C ASP A 42 17.15 9.84 16.65
N ASP A 43 17.00 10.62 17.73
CA ASP A 43 17.08 12.08 17.71
C ASP A 43 18.56 12.51 17.69
N MET A 44 18.98 13.15 16.60
CA MET A 44 20.34 13.65 16.41
C MET A 44 20.62 14.97 17.15
N GLY A 45 19.70 15.39 18.01
CA GLY A 45 19.83 16.51 18.91
C GLY A 45 19.11 17.79 18.47
N ALA A 46 18.69 18.55 19.48
CA ALA A 46 17.87 19.77 19.31
C ALA A 46 18.55 20.88 18.48
N ASN A 47 19.88 20.83 18.34
CA ASN A 47 20.64 21.79 17.55
C ASN A 47 20.58 21.51 16.03
N ASN A 48 19.99 20.38 15.60
CA ASN A 48 19.79 20.10 14.19
C ASN A 48 18.53 20.84 13.67
N PRO A 49 18.68 21.86 12.80
CA PRO A 49 17.55 22.65 12.32
C PRO A 49 16.70 21.94 11.28
N ASN A 50 17.16 20.80 10.75
CA ASN A 50 16.44 20.06 9.70
C ASN A 50 15.42 19.11 10.34
N THR A 51 14.37 19.69 10.87
CA THR A 51 13.25 18.99 11.52
C THR A 51 11.92 19.65 11.18
N SER A 52 10.81 18.94 11.47
CA SER A 52 9.46 19.48 11.48
C SER A 52 8.70 18.96 12.71
N LEU A 53 7.61 19.61 13.05
CA LEU A 53 6.74 19.15 14.15
C LEU A 53 6.23 17.73 13.90
N LEU A 54 5.93 17.38 12.65
CA LEU A 54 5.52 16.02 12.27
C LEU A 54 6.55 14.97 12.73
N LEU A 55 7.85 15.21 12.46
CA LEU A 55 8.92 14.26 12.81
C LEU A 55 9.08 14.16 14.32
N GLU A 56 9.01 15.29 15.02
CA GLU A 56 9.13 15.35 16.47
C GLU A 56 7.96 14.66 17.15
N HIS A 57 6.71 15.01 16.80
CA HIS A 57 5.52 14.41 17.36
C HIS A 57 5.47 12.90 17.08
N ASN A 58 5.85 12.48 15.86
CA ASN A 58 5.86 11.06 15.53
C ASN A 58 6.91 10.27 16.31
N SER A 59 8.13 10.81 16.46
CA SER A 59 9.21 10.17 17.23
C SER A 59 8.88 10.02 18.70
N TYR A 60 8.18 10.99 19.27
CA TYR A 60 7.80 10.98 20.70
C TYR A 60 6.37 10.46 20.97
N TRP A 61 5.72 9.87 19.97
CA TRP A 61 4.36 9.32 20.08
C TRP A 61 3.33 10.34 20.57
N MET A 62 3.48 11.59 20.15
CA MET A 62 2.56 12.68 20.47
C MET A 62 1.41 12.75 19.46
N ASP A 63 0.35 13.47 19.81
CA ASP A 63 -0.75 13.73 18.89
C ASP A 63 -0.26 14.51 17.66
N MET A 64 -0.58 14.01 16.47
CA MET A 64 -0.16 14.57 15.20
C MET A 64 -1.35 15.23 14.48
N ASN A 65 -1.26 16.54 14.27
CA ASN A 65 -2.25 17.35 13.56
C ASN A 65 -1.69 17.95 12.25
N GLU A 66 -0.45 17.65 11.91
CA GLU A 66 0.24 18.17 10.73
C GLU A 66 -0.36 17.60 9.45
N ALA A 67 -0.22 18.39 8.36
CA ALA A 67 -0.72 18.04 7.03
C ALA A 67 0.41 17.85 6.00
N GLU A 68 1.60 17.43 6.44
CA GLU A 68 2.72 17.10 5.57
C GLU A 68 2.51 15.76 4.85
N ASN A 69 3.33 15.50 3.81
CA ASN A 69 3.16 14.35 2.93
C ASN A 69 3.05 12.99 3.66
N ASP A 70 3.84 12.78 4.70
CA ASP A 70 3.88 11.52 5.46
C ASP A 70 3.05 11.61 6.78
N SER A 71 2.13 12.57 6.88
CA SER A 71 1.26 12.71 8.06
C SER A 71 0.16 11.66 8.09
N ASN A 72 -0.36 11.40 9.29
CA ASN A 72 -1.53 10.53 9.50
C ASN A 72 -2.71 10.96 8.63
N LYS A 73 -3.00 12.28 8.59
CA LYS A 73 -4.11 12.84 7.82
C LYS A 73 -3.96 12.57 6.33
N ASN A 74 -2.81 12.86 5.75
CA ASN A 74 -2.58 12.67 4.31
C ASN A 74 -2.50 11.18 3.93
N THR A 75 -1.96 10.35 4.80
CA THR A 75 -1.98 8.90 4.63
C THR A 75 -3.41 8.38 4.63
N TRP A 76 -4.20 8.70 5.65
CA TRP A 76 -5.61 8.31 5.73
C TRP A 76 -6.38 8.71 4.47
N GLN A 77 -6.27 9.98 4.06
CA GLN A 77 -6.95 10.49 2.87
C GLN A 77 -6.53 9.76 1.58
N ALA A 78 -5.23 9.47 1.41
CA ALA A 78 -4.73 8.80 0.21
C ALA A 78 -5.28 7.37 0.08
N TYR A 79 -5.39 6.64 1.18
CA TYR A 79 -5.94 5.29 1.16
C TYR A 79 -7.44 5.29 0.92
N TYR A 80 -8.21 6.19 1.56
CA TYR A 80 -9.65 6.31 1.28
C TYR A 80 -9.95 6.86 -0.12
N SER A 81 -9.10 7.72 -0.69
CA SER A 81 -9.22 8.14 -2.09
C SER A 81 -9.02 6.95 -3.06
N ALA A 82 -8.07 6.07 -2.77
CA ALA A 82 -7.87 4.85 -3.55
C ALA A 82 -9.10 3.91 -3.45
N ILE A 83 -9.67 3.75 -2.25
CA ILE A 83 -10.90 2.98 -2.02
C ILE A 83 -12.08 3.58 -2.79
N ALA A 84 -12.23 4.90 -2.79
CA ALA A 84 -13.30 5.58 -3.53
C ALA A 84 -13.18 5.34 -5.04
N ALA A 85 -11.98 5.40 -5.61
CA ALA A 85 -11.74 5.08 -7.01
C ALA A 85 -12.06 3.60 -7.33
N ALA A 86 -11.66 2.67 -6.45
CA ALA A 86 -11.99 1.25 -6.59
C ALA A 86 -13.50 1.01 -6.55
N ASN A 87 -14.22 1.62 -5.60
CA ASN A 87 -15.67 1.50 -5.49
C ASN A 87 -16.40 2.09 -6.70
N THR A 88 -15.92 3.22 -7.22
CA THR A 88 -16.48 3.83 -8.44
C THR A 88 -16.31 2.92 -9.65
N ALA A 89 -15.15 2.26 -9.78
CA ALA A 89 -14.92 1.28 -10.84
C ALA A 89 -15.85 0.06 -10.68
N LEU A 90 -16.00 -0.49 -9.46
CA LEU A 90 -16.88 -1.62 -9.17
C LEU A 90 -18.34 -1.30 -9.50
N GLU A 91 -18.83 -0.13 -9.08
CA GLU A 91 -20.18 0.32 -9.41
C GLU A 91 -20.39 0.45 -10.93
N ALA A 92 -19.43 1.00 -11.65
CA ALA A 92 -19.52 1.14 -13.11
C ALA A 92 -19.52 -0.22 -13.82
N ILE A 93 -18.75 -1.21 -13.33
CA ILE A 93 -18.73 -2.58 -13.85
C ILE A 93 -20.08 -3.27 -13.58
N GLU A 94 -20.64 -3.09 -12.39
CA GLU A 94 -21.94 -3.66 -12.00
C GLU A 94 -23.08 -3.08 -12.86
N LYS A 95 -23.11 -1.76 -13.07
CA LYS A 95 -24.09 -1.06 -13.93
C LYS A 95 -24.06 -1.56 -15.39
N GLN A 96 -22.92 -2.06 -15.85
CA GLN A 96 -22.76 -2.70 -17.17
C GLN A 96 -23.11 -4.19 -17.18
N GLY A 97 -23.59 -4.76 -16.06
CA GLY A 97 -23.95 -6.17 -15.93
C GLY A 97 -22.75 -7.10 -15.79
N THR A 98 -21.60 -6.60 -15.37
CA THR A 98 -20.35 -7.35 -15.14
C THR A 98 -19.94 -8.23 -16.34
N PRO A 99 -19.71 -7.67 -17.50
CA PRO A 99 -19.37 -8.43 -18.71
C PRO A 99 -18.00 -9.10 -18.54
N LYS A 100 -17.76 -10.20 -19.26
CA LYS A 100 -16.54 -11.02 -19.11
C LYS A 100 -15.25 -10.26 -19.33
N GLU A 101 -15.24 -9.30 -20.26
CA GLU A 101 -14.09 -8.45 -20.57
C GLU A 101 -13.70 -7.52 -19.41
N LEU A 102 -14.61 -7.24 -18.47
CA LEU A 102 -14.37 -6.42 -17.29
C LEU A 102 -14.02 -7.23 -16.03
N LEU A 103 -14.03 -8.56 -16.07
CA LEU A 103 -13.67 -9.40 -14.92
C LEU A 103 -12.25 -9.13 -14.39
N PRO A 104 -11.21 -8.92 -15.23
CA PRO A 104 -9.90 -8.52 -14.74
C PRO A 104 -9.89 -7.14 -14.04
N ALA A 105 -10.64 -6.17 -14.57
CA ALA A 105 -10.79 -4.86 -13.94
C ALA A 105 -11.54 -4.95 -12.60
N LYS A 106 -12.56 -5.82 -12.51
CA LYS A 106 -13.25 -6.12 -11.24
C LYS A 106 -12.29 -6.70 -10.21
N ALA A 107 -11.45 -7.66 -10.61
CA ALA A 107 -10.46 -8.26 -9.72
C ALA A 107 -9.46 -7.20 -9.20
N GLU A 108 -8.94 -6.35 -10.07
CA GLU A 108 -8.03 -5.28 -9.68
C GLU A 108 -8.69 -4.29 -8.71
N ALA A 109 -9.93 -3.87 -8.98
CA ALA A 109 -10.68 -2.98 -8.10
C ALA A 109 -10.90 -3.58 -6.71
N LEU A 110 -11.31 -4.85 -6.62
CA LEU A 110 -11.48 -5.57 -5.35
C LEU A 110 -10.16 -5.66 -4.57
N LEU A 111 -9.05 -5.99 -5.25
CA LEU A 111 -7.72 -6.07 -4.61
C LEU A 111 -7.22 -4.70 -4.15
N CYS A 112 -7.45 -3.62 -4.91
CA CYS A 112 -7.10 -2.27 -4.50
C CYS A 112 -7.89 -1.83 -3.26
N ARG A 113 -9.18 -2.13 -3.20
CA ARG A 113 -10.05 -1.89 -2.04
C ARG A 113 -9.59 -2.66 -0.82
N ALA A 114 -9.38 -3.95 -0.97
CA ALA A 114 -8.87 -4.84 0.09
C ALA A 114 -7.51 -4.40 0.61
N TYR A 115 -6.56 -4.11 -0.28
CA TYR A 115 -5.21 -3.66 0.06
C TYR A 115 -5.22 -2.36 0.86
N SER A 116 -6.02 -1.38 0.41
CA SER A 116 -6.09 -0.09 1.08
C SER A 116 -6.71 -0.20 2.48
N HIS A 117 -7.79 -0.96 2.64
CA HIS A 117 -8.36 -1.23 3.97
C HIS A 117 -7.41 -2.03 4.85
N PHE A 118 -6.71 -3.02 4.32
CA PHE A 118 -5.70 -3.77 5.07
C PHE A 118 -4.58 -2.87 5.59
N CYS A 119 -4.05 -1.97 4.75
CA CYS A 119 -3.04 -1.01 5.19
C CYS A 119 -3.58 -0.07 6.29
N LEU A 120 -4.82 0.39 6.18
CA LEU A 120 -5.46 1.20 7.21
C LEU A 120 -5.62 0.42 8.53
N THR A 121 -5.97 -0.87 8.50
CA THR A 121 -6.06 -1.68 9.72
C THR A 121 -4.69 -1.86 10.38
N MET A 122 -3.63 -2.07 9.60
CA MET A 122 -2.26 -2.18 10.14
C MET A 122 -1.79 -0.91 10.85
N LEU A 123 -2.25 0.27 10.38
CA LEU A 123 -1.82 1.56 10.92
C LEU A 123 -2.67 2.03 12.09
N TYR A 124 -3.98 1.79 12.06
CA TYR A 124 -4.94 2.46 12.93
C TYR A 124 -5.76 1.52 13.82
N CYS A 125 -5.47 0.22 13.77
CA CYS A 125 -6.14 -0.78 14.61
C CYS A 125 -5.14 -1.60 15.42
N LEU A 126 -5.64 -2.30 16.43
CA LEU A 126 -4.87 -3.31 17.13
C LEU A 126 -4.58 -4.50 16.21
N PRO A 127 -3.53 -5.29 16.49
CA PRO A 127 -3.28 -6.53 15.75
C PRO A 127 -4.49 -7.48 15.83
N TYR A 128 -4.76 -8.19 14.73
CA TYR A 128 -5.84 -9.18 14.70
C TYR A 128 -5.60 -10.28 15.75
N HIS A 129 -6.66 -10.60 16.50
CA HIS A 129 -6.68 -11.68 17.48
C HIS A 129 -7.99 -12.49 17.32
N PRO A 130 -7.95 -13.80 17.13
CA PRO A 130 -9.13 -14.62 16.82
C PRO A 130 -10.28 -14.44 17.79
N GLU A 131 -9.99 -14.33 19.08
CA GLU A 131 -11.00 -14.24 20.15
C GLU A 131 -11.43 -12.81 20.48
N LYS A 132 -10.58 -11.80 20.19
CA LYS A 132 -10.78 -10.43 20.70
C LYS A 132 -11.14 -9.42 19.61
N SER A 133 -10.90 -9.74 18.34
CA SER A 133 -11.10 -8.79 17.25
C SER A 133 -12.56 -8.38 17.04
N GLY A 134 -13.52 -9.13 17.57
CA GLY A 134 -14.92 -8.72 17.62
C GLY A 134 -15.20 -7.55 18.60
N GLU A 135 -14.28 -7.29 19.55
CA GLU A 135 -14.37 -6.18 20.50
C GLU A 135 -13.48 -4.99 20.10
N TYR A 136 -12.49 -5.23 19.21
CA TYR A 136 -11.60 -4.16 18.75
C TYR A 136 -12.25 -3.32 17.68
N LEU A 137 -12.06 -2.01 17.76
CA LEU A 137 -12.51 -1.11 16.70
C LEU A 137 -11.65 -1.30 15.45
N GLY A 138 -12.32 -1.54 14.32
CA GLY A 138 -11.75 -1.54 12.99
C GLY A 138 -11.70 -0.15 12.37
N VAL A 139 -11.62 -0.09 11.05
CA VAL A 139 -11.81 1.14 10.24
C VAL A 139 -13.16 1.06 9.53
N PRO A 140 -13.77 2.19 9.11
CA PRO A 140 -14.95 2.15 8.24
C PRO A 140 -14.63 1.38 6.95
N TYR A 141 -15.33 0.28 6.67
CA TYR A 141 -15.14 -0.48 5.43
C TYR A 141 -16.11 0.02 4.36
N MET A 142 -15.57 0.75 3.39
CA MET A 142 -16.37 1.39 2.34
C MET A 142 -16.56 0.45 1.15
N GLU A 143 -17.81 0.08 0.87
CA GLU A 143 -18.18 -0.89 -0.19
C GLU A 143 -18.83 -0.23 -1.40
N ALA A 144 -19.15 1.06 -1.33
CA ALA A 144 -19.80 1.82 -2.39
C ALA A 144 -19.23 3.25 -2.46
N PRO A 145 -19.39 3.94 -3.61
CA PRO A 145 -19.08 5.36 -3.72
C PRO A 145 -19.97 6.20 -2.79
N GLU A 146 -19.42 7.30 -2.28
CA GLU A 146 -20.18 8.26 -1.49
C GLU A 146 -21.12 9.06 -2.39
N THR A 147 -22.40 9.12 -2.00
CA THR A 147 -23.46 9.83 -2.74
C THR A 147 -24.02 11.05 -2.00
N THR A 148 -23.59 11.27 -0.75
CA THR A 148 -24.09 12.36 0.10
C THR A 148 -22.95 13.26 0.56
N LEU A 149 -23.26 14.55 0.76
CA LEU A 149 -22.35 15.48 1.42
C LEU A 149 -22.35 15.20 2.94
N ASN A 150 -21.16 15.14 3.53
CA ASN A 150 -20.95 14.89 4.97
C ASN A 150 -21.61 13.58 5.47
N PRO A 151 -21.28 12.42 4.90
CA PRO A 151 -21.80 11.14 5.37
C PRO A 151 -21.32 10.84 6.80
N VAL A 152 -22.18 10.17 7.57
CA VAL A 152 -21.82 9.66 8.90
C VAL A 152 -21.26 8.25 8.75
N TYR A 153 -20.01 8.07 9.14
CA TYR A 153 -19.36 6.76 9.10
C TYR A 153 -19.45 6.05 10.44
N HIS A 154 -19.69 4.76 10.37
CA HIS A 154 -19.56 3.86 11.52
C HIS A 154 -18.30 3.01 11.35
N ARG A 155 -17.57 2.80 12.44
CA ARG A 155 -16.45 1.85 12.45
C ARG A 155 -17.02 0.46 12.69
N ASP A 156 -16.74 -0.45 11.78
CA ASP A 156 -16.93 -1.88 12.01
C ASP A 156 -15.99 -2.35 13.12
N ASN A 157 -16.26 -3.51 13.73
CA ASN A 157 -15.24 -4.14 14.53
C ASN A 157 -14.14 -4.75 13.63
N LEU A 158 -12.97 -4.99 14.21
CA LEU A 158 -11.81 -5.45 13.44
C LEU A 158 -12.03 -6.81 12.77
N LYS A 159 -12.80 -7.71 13.40
CA LYS A 159 -13.15 -9.01 12.82
C LYS A 159 -13.95 -8.85 11.54
N GLU A 160 -14.99 -8.03 11.56
CA GLU A 160 -15.82 -7.73 10.37
C GLU A 160 -15.00 -7.11 9.25
N VAL A 161 -14.06 -6.19 9.57
CA VAL A 161 -13.17 -5.59 8.57
C VAL A 161 -12.29 -6.67 7.91
N TYR A 162 -11.71 -7.58 8.70
CA TYR A 162 -10.88 -8.67 8.15
C TYR A 162 -11.72 -9.66 7.31
N GLU A 163 -12.95 -9.96 7.70
CA GLU A 163 -13.87 -10.80 6.93
C GLU A 163 -14.22 -10.15 5.59
N LYS A 164 -14.44 -8.83 5.55
CA LYS A 164 -14.70 -8.09 4.31
C LYS A 164 -13.48 -8.03 3.39
N ILE A 165 -12.28 -7.82 3.95
CA ILE A 165 -11.01 -7.89 3.19
C ILE A 165 -10.82 -9.29 2.59
N ASP A 166 -11.01 -10.34 3.39
CA ASP A 166 -10.90 -11.74 2.94
C ASP A 166 -11.86 -12.03 1.78
N ARG A 167 -13.11 -11.62 1.91
CA ARG A 167 -14.12 -11.78 0.86
C ARG A 167 -13.70 -11.11 -0.45
N ASP A 168 -13.21 -9.86 -0.40
CA ASP A 168 -12.78 -9.14 -1.58
C ASP A 168 -11.57 -9.82 -2.26
N ILE A 169 -10.64 -10.36 -1.48
CA ILE A 169 -9.49 -11.13 -1.99
C ILE A 169 -9.96 -12.43 -2.64
N GLU A 170 -10.79 -13.21 -1.96
CA GLU A 170 -11.27 -14.51 -2.45
C GLU A 170 -12.12 -14.38 -3.72
N GLU A 171 -12.92 -13.30 -3.82
CA GLU A 171 -13.67 -13.00 -5.03
C GLU A 171 -12.76 -12.58 -6.19
N ALA A 172 -11.69 -11.84 -5.90
CA ALA A 172 -10.79 -11.32 -6.92
C ALA A 172 -9.87 -12.39 -7.52
N LEU A 173 -9.27 -13.27 -6.70
CA LEU A 173 -8.20 -14.17 -7.12
C LEU A 173 -8.54 -15.03 -8.36
N PRO A 174 -9.73 -15.63 -8.51
CA PRO A 174 -10.08 -16.40 -9.70
C PRO A 174 -10.28 -15.54 -10.97
N LEU A 175 -10.42 -14.23 -10.84
CA LEU A 175 -10.70 -13.31 -11.93
C LEU A 175 -9.46 -12.56 -12.43
N VAL A 176 -8.33 -12.64 -11.69
CA VAL A 176 -7.10 -11.92 -12.03
C VAL A 176 -6.54 -12.39 -13.38
N SER A 177 -6.18 -11.43 -14.23
CA SER A 177 -5.55 -11.67 -15.51
C SER A 177 -4.56 -10.57 -15.86
N ASP A 178 -3.38 -10.96 -16.32
CA ASP A 178 -2.31 -10.03 -16.71
C ASP A 178 -2.44 -9.57 -18.19
N ALA A 179 -3.39 -10.13 -18.95
CA ALA A 179 -3.48 -9.97 -20.40
C ALA A 179 -3.75 -8.51 -20.84
N ASN A 180 -4.35 -7.71 -20.00
CA ASN A 180 -4.79 -6.34 -20.34
C ASN A 180 -3.79 -5.26 -19.93
N TYR A 181 -2.67 -5.60 -19.30
CA TYR A 181 -1.71 -4.62 -18.79
C TYR A 181 -0.51 -4.45 -19.70
N ALA A 182 -0.24 -3.21 -20.12
CA ALA A 182 0.99 -2.88 -20.86
C ALA A 182 2.24 -3.13 -20.01
N VAL A 183 2.18 -2.79 -18.71
CA VAL A 183 3.21 -3.06 -17.72
C VAL A 183 2.55 -3.69 -16.47
N PRO A 184 2.46 -5.02 -16.41
CA PRO A 184 1.71 -5.71 -15.34
C PRO A 184 2.11 -5.33 -13.91
N LYS A 185 3.37 -4.95 -13.70
CA LYS A 185 3.90 -4.63 -12.36
C LYS A 185 3.41 -3.31 -11.77
N TYR A 186 2.72 -2.48 -12.54
CA TYR A 186 2.02 -1.30 -12.01
C TYR A 186 0.57 -1.60 -11.61
N HIS A 187 0.15 -2.86 -11.72
CA HIS A 187 -1.21 -3.33 -11.47
C HIS A 187 -1.18 -4.57 -10.57
N PHE A 188 -2.31 -4.89 -9.96
CA PHE A 188 -2.49 -6.19 -9.28
C PHE A 188 -2.49 -7.32 -10.32
N ASN A 189 -1.30 -7.60 -10.87
CA ASN A 189 -1.06 -8.79 -11.68
C ASN A 189 -1.19 -10.06 -10.84
N ARG A 190 -1.23 -11.25 -11.47
CA ARG A 190 -1.45 -12.51 -10.77
C ARG A 190 -0.46 -12.71 -9.61
N SER A 191 0.83 -12.51 -9.84
CA SER A 191 1.85 -12.71 -8.78
C SER A 191 1.67 -11.72 -7.63
N ALA A 192 1.35 -10.47 -7.91
CA ALA A 192 1.08 -9.45 -6.89
C ALA A 192 -0.18 -9.76 -6.08
N ALA A 193 -1.25 -10.24 -6.73
CA ALA A 193 -2.50 -10.62 -6.10
C ALA A 193 -2.30 -11.75 -5.07
N TYR A 194 -1.64 -12.83 -5.49
CA TYR A 194 -1.34 -13.96 -4.59
C TYR A 194 -0.33 -13.62 -3.50
N ALA A 195 0.66 -12.76 -3.78
CA ALA A 195 1.58 -12.27 -2.75
C ALA A 195 0.87 -11.40 -1.72
N PHE A 196 -0.06 -10.55 -2.13
CA PHE A 196 -0.91 -9.78 -1.22
C PHE A 196 -1.83 -10.69 -0.40
N ALA A 197 -2.50 -11.65 -1.04
CA ALA A 197 -3.33 -12.65 -0.36
C ALA A 197 -2.53 -13.44 0.69
N THR A 198 -1.29 -13.84 0.36
CA THR A 198 -0.36 -14.48 1.30
C THR A 198 -0.08 -13.58 2.51
N ARG A 199 0.28 -12.31 2.26
CA ARG A 199 0.57 -11.34 3.33
C ARG A 199 -0.65 -11.08 4.21
N PHE A 200 -1.82 -10.88 3.62
CA PHE A 200 -3.06 -10.68 4.37
C PHE A 200 -3.37 -11.89 5.27
N ASN A 201 -3.31 -13.10 4.72
CA ASN A 201 -3.59 -14.32 5.48
C ASN A 201 -2.57 -14.60 6.58
N LEU A 202 -1.30 -14.14 6.45
CA LEU A 202 -0.31 -14.17 7.52
C LEU A 202 -0.76 -13.33 8.73
N TYR A 203 -1.31 -12.14 8.50
CA TYR A 203 -1.85 -11.27 9.55
C TYR A 203 -3.21 -11.77 10.08
N TYR A 204 -3.99 -12.45 9.25
CA TYR A 204 -5.27 -13.06 9.60
C TYR A 204 -5.12 -14.41 10.31
N LEU A 205 -3.86 -14.91 10.42
CA LEU A 205 -3.48 -16.20 11.04
C LEU A 205 -4.07 -17.43 10.35
N LYS A 206 -4.36 -17.36 9.05
CA LYS A 206 -4.85 -18.48 8.21
C LYS A 206 -3.68 -19.19 7.53
N TRP A 207 -2.94 -19.99 8.27
CA TRP A 207 -1.66 -20.58 7.85
C TRP A 207 -1.74 -21.46 6.61
N GLU A 208 -2.81 -22.23 6.44
CA GLU A 208 -3.03 -23.07 5.27
C GLU A 208 -3.10 -22.21 4.00
N LYS A 209 -3.85 -21.10 4.03
CA LYS A 209 -3.92 -20.16 2.91
C LYS A 209 -2.59 -19.45 2.65
N VAL A 210 -1.81 -19.18 3.68
CA VAL A 210 -0.46 -18.62 3.50
C VAL A 210 0.41 -19.56 2.67
N VAL A 211 0.41 -20.85 2.98
CA VAL A 211 1.20 -21.87 2.24
C VAL A 211 0.66 -22.01 0.82
N GLU A 212 -0.65 -22.10 0.65
CA GLU A 212 -1.32 -22.23 -0.65
C GLU A 212 -0.94 -21.06 -1.57
N TYR A 213 -1.22 -19.82 -1.14
CA TYR A 213 -1.00 -18.63 -1.97
C TYR A 213 0.47 -18.28 -2.17
N ALA A 214 1.33 -18.54 -1.17
CA ALA A 214 2.76 -18.40 -1.35
C ALA A 214 3.30 -19.35 -2.41
N SER A 215 2.78 -20.58 -2.49
CA SER A 215 3.19 -21.57 -3.48
C SER A 215 2.86 -21.14 -4.92
N GLU A 216 1.76 -20.40 -5.12
CA GLU A 216 1.42 -19.81 -6.44
C GLU A 216 2.45 -18.78 -6.92
N VAL A 217 3.09 -18.07 -5.99
CA VAL A 217 4.10 -17.04 -6.31
C VAL A 217 5.50 -17.65 -6.43
N LEU A 218 5.85 -18.51 -5.49
CA LEU A 218 7.20 -19.05 -5.34
C LEU A 218 7.48 -20.20 -6.31
N GLY A 219 6.44 -20.97 -6.68
CA GLY A 219 6.59 -22.14 -7.54
C GLY A 219 7.56 -23.17 -6.98
N SER A 220 8.20 -23.93 -7.86
CA SER A 220 9.21 -24.94 -7.49
C SER A 220 10.62 -24.40 -7.27
N ALA A 221 10.87 -23.13 -7.64
CA ALA A 221 12.21 -22.50 -7.58
C ALA A 221 12.13 -21.11 -6.91
N PRO A 222 11.93 -21.02 -5.59
CA PRO A 222 11.75 -19.75 -4.88
C PRO A 222 12.88 -18.74 -5.09
N SER A 223 14.12 -19.19 -5.27
CA SER A 223 15.28 -18.31 -5.52
C SER A 223 15.15 -17.45 -6.77
N THR A 224 14.33 -17.84 -7.74
CA THR A 224 14.14 -17.09 -9.00
C THR A 224 13.26 -15.86 -8.83
N VAL A 225 12.45 -15.81 -7.76
CA VAL A 225 11.53 -14.70 -7.43
C VAL A 225 11.95 -13.95 -6.18
N MET A 226 13.09 -14.31 -5.58
CA MET A 226 13.67 -13.59 -4.45
C MET A 226 14.80 -12.66 -4.89
N ARG A 227 14.92 -11.52 -4.20
CA ARG A 227 16.01 -10.56 -4.46
C ARG A 227 17.36 -11.15 -4.02
N ASP A 228 18.31 -11.16 -4.93
CA ASP A 228 19.71 -11.52 -4.64
C ASP A 228 20.44 -10.31 -4.03
N TRP A 229 20.52 -10.27 -2.72
CA TRP A 229 21.23 -9.22 -1.99
C TRP A 229 22.75 -9.26 -2.21
N ALA A 230 23.31 -10.42 -2.55
CA ALA A 230 24.73 -10.52 -2.89
C ALA A 230 25.03 -9.83 -4.23
N ALA A 231 24.15 -9.97 -5.22
CA ALA A 231 24.22 -9.24 -6.47
C ALA A 231 24.06 -7.72 -6.27
N VAL A 232 23.09 -7.28 -5.45
CA VAL A 232 22.90 -5.85 -5.11
C VAL A 232 24.15 -5.25 -4.47
N LYS A 233 24.85 -6.00 -3.63
CA LYS A 233 26.11 -5.56 -3.01
C LYS A 233 27.22 -5.26 -4.02
N GLN A 234 27.23 -5.92 -5.18
CA GLN A 234 28.22 -5.73 -6.25
C GLN A 234 27.94 -4.50 -7.12
N LEU A 235 26.74 -3.91 -7.03
CA LEU A 235 26.43 -2.69 -7.77
C LEU A 235 27.34 -1.54 -7.32
N ALA A 236 27.62 -0.63 -8.25
CA ALA A 236 28.37 0.59 -7.97
C ALA A 236 27.79 1.30 -6.73
N TRP A 237 28.68 1.87 -5.91
CA TRP A 237 28.29 2.60 -4.71
C TRP A 237 27.81 4.01 -5.07
N ASP A 238 26.76 4.05 -5.87
CA ASP A 238 26.06 5.24 -6.31
C ASP A 238 24.58 5.04 -5.97
N GLY A 239 24.01 5.98 -5.20
CA GLY A 239 22.63 5.90 -4.76
C GLY A 239 21.65 5.84 -5.92
N SER A 240 21.94 6.50 -7.05
CA SER A 240 21.10 6.46 -8.23
C SER A 240 21.09 5.08 -8.90
N VAL A 241 22.26 4.44 -9.06
CA VAL A 241 22.37 3.10 -9.65
C VAL A 241 21.62 2.07 -8.82
N ARG A 242 21.81 2.05 -7.51
CA ARG A 242 21.14 1.09 -6.61
C ARG A 242 19.64 1.35 -6.51
N THR A 243 19.22 2.61 -6.49
CA THR A 243 17.81 2.97 -6.46
C THR A 243 17.11 2.55 -7.75
N LEU A 244 17.70 2.84 -8.92
CA LEU A 244 17.13 2.44 -10.21
C LEU A 244 17.07 0.92 -10.36
N ASP A 245 18.08 0.20 -9.89
CA ASP A 245 18.01 -1.26 -9.84
C ASP A 245 16.89 -1.73 -8.91
N TYR A 246 16.77 -1.17 -7.70
CA TYR A 246 15.76 -1.56 -6.73
C TYR A 246 14.34 -1.43 -7.25
N ILE A 247 14.04 -0.34 -7.97
CA ILE A 247 12.71 -0.04 -8.52
C ILE A 247 12.50 -0.54 -9.96
N SER A 248 13.43 -1.33 -10.51
CA SER A 248 13.32 -1.82 -11.89
C SER A 248 12.16 -2.80 -12.06
N VAL A 249 11.29 -2.53 -13.02
CA VAL A 249 10.21 -3.46 -13.42
C VAL A 249 10.76 -4.72 -14.11
N GLY A 250 12.04 -4.73 -14.51
CA GLY A 250 12.70 -5.89 -15.12
C GLY A 250 12.96 -7.04 -14.13
N HIS A 251 13.02 -6.77 -12.84
CA HIS A 251 13.30 -7.82 -11.85
C HIS A 251 12.07 -8.67 -11.52
N SER A 252 12.22 -9.99 -11.50
CA SER A 252 11.14 -10.95 -11.16
C SER A 252 10.59 -10.78 -9.74
N PHE A 253 11.43 -10.33 -8.81
CA PHE A 253 11.06 -10.12 -7.41
C PHE A 253 10.27 -8.82 -7.15
N ASN A 254 10.25 -7.86 -8.09
CA ASN A 254 9.38 -6.69 -7.98
C ASN A 254 7.99 -7.06 -8.51
N LEU A 255 7.08 -7.40 -7.61
CA LEU A 255 5.76 -7.95 -7.96
C LEU A 255 4.72 -6.85 -8.20
N LEU A 256 4.75 -5.78 -7.39
CA LEU A 256 3.85 -4.64 -7.48
C LEU A 256 4.63 -3.35 -7.21
N MET A 257 4.56 -2.41 -8.13
CA MET A 257 5.24 -1.11 -8.08
C MET A 257 4.21 0.00 -7.96
N ILE A 258 3.98 0.50 -6.75
CA ILE A 258 3.04 1.60 -6.51
C ILE A 258 3.84 2.90 -6.35
N PRO A 259 3.68 3.87 -7.27
CA PRO A 259 4.31 5.19 -7.12
C PRO A 259 3.68 5.95 -5.95
N MET A 260 4.49 6.29 -4.94
CA MET A 260 4.02 7.01 -3.76
C MET A 260 4.91 8.21 -3.48
N VAL A 261 4.32 9.32 -3.02
CA VAL A 261 5.06 10.47 -2.53
C VAL A 261 5.41 10.25 -1.06
N THR A 262 6.68 10.41 -0.73
CA THR A 262 7.20 10.24 0.64
C THR A 262 8.49 11.02 0.86
N GLY A 263 8.76 11.41 2.10
CA GLY A 263 10.04 11.98 2.55
C GLY A 263 11.04 10.93 3.07
N ASN A 264 10.86 9.63 2.77
CA ASN A 264 11.72 8.55 3.26
C ASN A 264 13.22 8.78 3.01
N GLY A 265 13.58 9.48 1.94
CA GLY A 265 14.98 9.80 1.63
C GLY A 265 15.73 10.53 2.76
N SER A 266 15.02 11.25 3.62
CA SER A 266 15.62 11.94 4.77
C SER A 266 16.13 11.01 5.86
N LEU A 267 15.60 9.78 5.95
CA LEU A 267 16.01 8.78 6.95
C LEU A 267 17.45 8.30 6.74
N PHE A 268 17.94 8.35 5.50
CA PHE A 268 19.24 7.82 5.11
C PHE A 268 20.39 8.82 5.21
N ASN A 269 20.14 10.06 5.58
CA ASN A 269 21.14 11.13 5.63
C ASN A 269 21.66 11.43 7.05
N ALA A 270 21.66 10.43 7.93
CA ALA A 270 22.05 10.55 9.34
C ALA A 270 23.42 11.22 9.60
N TRP A 271 24.32 11.14 8.63
CA TRP A 271 25.72 11.50 8.82
C TRP A 271 26.17 12.68 7.95
N SER A 272 25.25 13.40 7.32
CA SER A 272 25.56 14.66 6.65
C SER A 272 25.06 15.82 7.50
N ASN A 273 25.77 16.97 7.43
CA ASN A 273 25.32 18.20 8.09
C ASN A 273 23.95 18.70 7.60
N SER A 274 23.39 18.07 6.58
CA SER A 274 22.06 18.33 6.00
C SER A 274 21.05 17.21 6.31
N GLY A 275 21.41 16.20 7.10
CA GLY A 275 20.51 15.11 7.51
C GLY A 275 19.38 15.59 8.41
N ALA A 276 18.24 14.89 8.38
CA ALA A 276 17.12 15.18 9.29
C ALA A 276 17.52 14.92 10.75
N ARG A 277 16.89 15.67 11.66
CA ARG A 277 17.08 15.47 13.11
C ARG A 277 16.70 14.05 13.54
N PHE A 278 15.58 13.55 13.04
CA PHE A 278 15.12 12.18 13.28
C PHE A 278 15.48 11.32 12.07
N THR A 279 16.39 10.37 12.25
CA THR A 279 16.96 9.58 11.16
C THR A 279 17.47 8.25 11.69
N HIS A 280 17.80 7.32 10.79
CA HIS A 280 18.32 6.01 11.16
C HIS A 280 19.49 6.12 12.13
N ASN A 281 19.44 5.36 13.22
CA ASN A 281 20.51 5.29 14.21
C ASN A 281 21.77 4.63 13.62
N TYR A 282 22.89 4.73 14.35
CA TYR A 282 24.17 4.20 13.90
C TYR A 282 24.12 2.70 13.57
N ARG A 283 23.33 1.91 14.29
CA ARG A 283 23.26 0.46 14.06
C ARG A 283 22.62 0.14 12.70
N VAL A 284 21.57 0.83 12.33
CA VAL A 284 20.88 0.69 11.05
C VAL A 284 21.75 1.29 9.94
N ALA A 285 22.19 2.54 10.08
CA ALA A 285 22.98 3.25 9.09
C ALA A 285 24.28 2.52 8.70
N LYS A 286 24.92 1.84 9.66
CA LYS A 286 26.12 1.03 9.41
C LYS A 286 25.83 -0.23 8.56
N ARG A 287 24.57 -0.71 8.56
CA ARG A 287 24.17 -1.95 7.86
C ARG A 287 23.32 -1.69 6.61
N GLU A 288 22.98 -0.45 6.35
CA GLU A 288 22.24 -0.09 5.14
C GLU A 288 22.99 -0.55 3.89
N THR A 289 22.31 -1.31 3.03
CA THR A 289 22.91 -1.90 1.82
C THR A 289 23.46 -0.85 0.86
N TYR A 290 22.97 0.36 0.89
CA TYR A 290 23.40 1.47 0.09
C TYR A 290 24.58 2.27 0.66
N ARG A 291 24.92 2.05 1.97
CA ARG A 291 26.09 2.59 2.64
C ARG A 291 27.06 1.52 3.14
N ALA A 292 26.71 0.23 3.06
CA ALA A 292 27.60 -0.84 3.48
C ALA A 292 28.80 -0.92 2.51
N LYS A 293 29.99 -0.58 3.02
CA LYS A 293 31.26 -0.81 2.36
C LYS A 293 31.63 -2.28 2.39
#